data_8111c7e5b3b72cfaff940e4c7aa9b058
#
_entry.id   8111c7e5b3b72cfaff940e4c7aa9b058
#
_cell.length_a   1.000
_cell.length_b   1.000
_cell.length_c   1.000
_cell.angle_alpha   90.00
_cell.angle_beta   90.00
_cell.angle_gamma   90.00
#
_symmetry.space_group_name_H-M   'P 1'
#
loop_
_entity.id
_entity.type
_entity.pdbx_description
1 polymer ?
#
loop_
_entity_poly.entity_id
_entity_poly.type
_entity_poly.pdbx_seq_one_letter_code
_entity_poly.pdbx_strand_id
1 'polypeptide(L)'
;PEAKLAREAEMAYATLAIVTDYDCWHPDHDSVTVEMVIGNLQKNAVNAQRVIKEVVRRLDDNPPESEAHSALKFAIITPLDTAPAATKEKLGLLLDKYL
;
A
#
# COMPACT_ATOMS: atom_id res chain seq x y z
N PRO A 1 1.03 -6.03 7.78
CA PRO A 1 2.23 -6.59 7.15
C PRO A 1 2.57 -5.94 5.81
N GLU A 2 1.58 -5.71 4.93
CA GLU A 2 1.79 -5.23 3.55
C GLU A 2 2.55 -3.91 3.48
N ALA A 3 2.22 -2.95 4.33
CA ALA A 3 2.88 -1.64 4.37
C ALA A 3 4.39 -1.74 4.68
N LYS A 4 4.77 -2.69 5.55
CA LYS A 4 6.19 -2.94 5.88
C LYS A 4 6.92 -3.60 4.71
N LEU A 5 6.29 -4.59 4.08
CA LEU A 5 6.86 -5.27 2.91
C LEU A 5 6.98 -4.33 1.71
N ALA A 6 5.98 -3.47 1.49
CA ALA A 6 6.04 -2.43 0.47
C ALA A 6 7.20 -1.45 0.73
N ARG A 7 7.40 -1.04 1.99
CA ARG A 7 8.52 -0.17 2.37
C ARG A 7 9.88 -0.84 2.15
N GLU A 8 10.01 -2.12 2.47
CA GLU A 8 11.21 -2.93 2.20
C GLU A 8 11.47 -3.08 0.69
N ALA A 9 10.42 -3.19 -0.10
CA ALA A 9 10.51 -3.23 -1.57
C ALA A 9 10.65 -1.83 -2.21
N GLU A 10 10.83 -0.78 -1.43
CA GLU A 10 10.91 0.62 -1.88
C GLU A 10 9.69 1.08 -2.69
N MET A 11 8.53 0.53 -2.37
CA MET A 11 7.26 0.88 -3.00
C MET A 11 6.52 1.91 -2.15
N ALA A 12 6.02 2.97 -2.79
CA ALA A 12 5.08 3.88 -2.16
C ALA A 12 3.74 3.16 -1.92
N TYR A 13 3.25 3.21 -0.70
CA TYR A 13 2.07 2.45 -0.26
C TYR A 13 1.00 3.37 0.30
N ALA A 14 -0.22 3.17 -0.15
CA ALA A 14 -1.39 3.82 0.40
C ALA A 14 -2.53 2.80 0.57
N THR A 15 -3.39 3.02 1.56
CA THR A 15 -4.54 2.16 1.83
C THR A 15 -5.83 2.87 1.44
N LEU A 16 -6.66 2.22 0.63
CA LEU A 16 -8.04 2.62 0.39
C LEU A 16 -8.94 1.84 1.35
N ALA A 17 -9.34 2.49 2.47
CA ALA A 17 -10.21 1.88 3.45
C ALA A 17 -11.68 1.95 2.99
N ILE A 18 -12.37 0.82 3.07
CA ILE A 18 -13.80 0.70 2.76
C ILE A 18 -14.57 0.67 4.07
N VAL A 19 -15.32 1.75 4.33
CA VAL A 19 -16.15 1.91 5.52
C VAL A 19 -17.57 1.41 5.22
N THR A 20 -18.12 0.58 6.08
CA THR A 20 -19.46 -0.04 5.92
C THR A 20 -20.53 0.60 6.76
N ASP A 21 -20.17 1.17 7.90
CA ASP A 21 -21.07 1.80 8.86
C ASP A 21 -20.36 2.88 9.68
N TYR A 22 -21.11 3.56 10.52
CA TYR A 22 -20.61 4.61 11.41
C TYR A 22 -20.31 4.09 12.83
N ASP A 23 -20.36 2.76 13.02
CA ASP A 23 -20.28 2.16 14.36
C ASP A 23 -21.40 2.72 15.28
N CYS A 24 -21.15 2.96 16.54
CA CYS A 24 -22.15 3.38 17.54
C CYS A 24 -22.22 4.89 17.79
N TRP A 25 -21.50 5.71 17.02
CA TRP A 25 -21.42 7.16 17.31
C TRP A 25 -22.42 8.03 16.54
N HIS A 26 -23.08 7.49 15.53
CA HIS A 26 -24.00 8.27 14.70
C HIS A 26 -25.41 8.33 15.34
N PRO A 27 -25.94 9.52 15.63
CA PRO A 27 -27.17 9.69 16.41
C PRO A 27 -28.44 9.20 15.71
N ASP A 28 -28.44 9.10 14.37
CA ASP A 28 -29.62 8.78 13.57
C ASP A 28 -29.73 7.27 13.21
N HIS A 29 -28.80 6.44 13.72
CA HIS A 29 -28.79 5.00 13.42
C HIS A 29 -28.81 4.17 14.72
N ASP A 30 -29.98 3.71 15.12
CA ASP A 30 -30.18 2.88 16.32
C ASP A 30 -29.60 1.46 16.16
N SER A 31 -29.48 0.97 14.93
CA SER A 31 -28.86 -0.35 14.67
C SER A 31 -28.37 -0.48 13.22
N VAL A 32 -27.24 -1.13 13.06
CA VAL A 32 -26.68 -1.49 11.75
C VAL A 32 -27.34 -2.81 11.30
N THR A 33 -28.00 -2.82 10.14
CA THR A 33 -28.57 -4.03 9.56
C THR A 33 -27.64 -4.67 8.54
N VAL A 34 -27.79 -5.98 8.32
CA VAL A 34 -27.00 -6.72 7.32
C VAL A 34 -27.21 -6.14 5.92
N GLU A 35 -28.43 -5.73 5.60
CA GLU A 35 -28.78 -5.13 4.32
C GLU A 35 -28.05 -3.81 4.09
N MET A 36 -27.93 -2.98 5.13
CA MET A 36 -27.15 -1.72 5.06
C MET A 36 -25.68 -2.00 4.80
N VAL A 37 -25.10 -2.96 5.50
CA VAL A 37 -23.69 -3.36 5.32
C VAL A 37 -23.44 -3.85 3.88
N ILE A 38 -24.29 -4.75 3.37
CA ILE A 38 -24.18 -5.27 2.00
C ILE A 38 -24.35 -4.15 0.97
N GLY A 39 -25.34 -3.27 1.15
CA GLY A 39 -25.56 -2.13 0.25
C GLY A 39 -24.37 -1.18 0.22
N ASN A 40 -23.77 -0.89 1.37
CA ASN A 40 -22.56 -0.06 1.46
C ASN A 40 -21.36 -0.74 0.84
N LEU A 41 -21.16 -2.05 1.04
CA LEU A 41 -20.08 -2.81 0.40
C LEU A 41 -20.18 -2.77 -1.13
N GLN A 42 -21.37 -2.98 -1.69
CA GLN A 42 -21.57 -2.94 -3.14
C GLN A 42 -21.30 -1.54 -3.72
N LYS A 43 -21.82 -0.49 -3.08
CA LYS A 43 -21.54 0.90 -3.47
C LYS A 43 -20.06 1.24 -3.38
N ASN A 44 -19.43 0.82 -2.31
CA ASN A 44 -17.99 1.05 -2.07
C ASN A 44 -17.13 0.30 -3.09
N ALA A 45 -17.48 -0.92 -3.49
CA ALA A 45 -16.77 -1.67 -4.51
C ALA A 45 -16.77 -0.91 -5.86
N VAL A 46 -17.91 -0.36 -6.27
CA VAL A 46 -18.01 0.45 -7.50
C VAL A 46 -17.18 1.74 -7.37
N ASN A 47 -17.25 2.42 -6.23
CA ASN A 47 -16.46 3.63 -6.00
C ASN A 47 -14.97 3.34 -5.96
N ALA A 48 -14.55 2.25 -5.31
CA ALA A 48 -13.15 1.84 -5.27
C ALA A 48 -12.58 1.58 -6.67
N GLN A 49 -13.34 0.89 -7.54
CA GLN A 49 -12.93 0.69 -8.93
C GLN A 49 -12.72 2.01 -9.69
N ARG A 50 -13.59 2.99 -9.47
CA ARG A 50 -13.45 4.33 -10.09
C ARG A 50 -12.22 5.05 -9.57
N VAL A 51 -12.00 5.02 -8.25
CA VAL A 51 -10.83 5.63 -7.61
C VAL A 51 -9.54 4.99 -8.14
N ILE A 52 -9.46 3.65 -8.18
CA ILE A 52 -8.28 2.94 -8.68
C ILE A 52 -7.97 3.32 -10.13
N LYS A 53 -8.97 3.34 -11.01
CA LYS A 53 -8.79 3.74 -12.42
C LYS A 53 -8.26 5.16 -12.55
N GLU A 54 -8.80 6.09 -11.78
CA GLU A 54 -8.35 7.48 -11.81
C GLU A 54 -6.97 7.66 -11.20
N VAL A 55 -6.65 6.95 -10.12
CA VAL A 55 -5.31 6.95 -9.52
C VAL A 55 -4.27 6.44 -10.52
N VAL A 56 -4.52 5.29 -11.16
CA VAL A 56 -3.60 4.71 -12.16
C VAL A 56 -3.36 5.72 -13.30
N ARG A 57 -4.42 6.35 -13.82
CA ARG A 57 -4.29 7.36 -14.87
C ARG A 57 -3.44 8.54 -14.43
N ARG A 58 -3.65 9.05 -13.23
CA ARG A 58 -2.87 10.19 -12.69
C ARG A 58 -1.42 9.84 -12.41
N LEU A 59 -1.16 8.61 -11.97
CA LEU A 59 0.20 8.14 -11.73
C LEU A 59 0.98 7.94 -13.04
N ASP A 60 0.29 7.56 -14.12
CA ASP A 60 0.88 7.44 -15.45
C ASP A 60 1.26 8.82 -16.01
N ASP A 61 0.34 9.80 -15.88
CA ASP A 61 0.56 11.17 -16.34
C ASP A 61 1.65 11.91 -15.53
N ASN A 62 1.73 11.67 -14.23
CA ASN A 62 2.65 12.37 -13.32
C ASN A 62 3.00 11.50 -12.11
N PRO A 63 3.96 10.58 -12.25
CA PRO A 63 4.37 9.72 -11.16
C PRO A 63 4.98 10.54 -10.01
N PRO A 64 4.46 10.38 -8.77
CA PRO A 64 4.95 11.16 -7.64
C PRO A 64 6.32 10.67 -7.17
N GLU A 65 7.16 11.58 -6.75
CA GLU A 65 8.33 11.24 -5.94
C GLU A 65 7.89 10.82 -4.54
N SER A 66 8.57 9.82 -3.98
CA SER A 66 8.33 9.33 -2.63
C SER A 66 9.62 8.97 -1.93
N GLU A 67 9.73 9.35 -0.67
CA GLU A 67 10.84 8.89 0.19
C GLU A 67 10.90 7.36 0.31
N ALA A 68 9.76 6.66 0.08
CA ALA A 68 9.73 5.20 0.05
C ALA A 68 10.67 4.63 -1.00
N HIS A 69 10.85 5.31 -2.15
CA HIS A 69 11.70 4.84 -3.24
C HIS A 69 13.20 4.75 -2.91
N SER A 70 13.61 5.21 -1.73
CA SER A 70 14.97 5.12 -1.21
C SER A 70 15.03 4.64 0.24
N ALA A 71 14.03 3.86 0.66
CA ALA A 71 13.87 3.44 2.04
C ALA A 71 15.03 2.57 2.54
N LEU A 72 15.67 1.81 1.66
CA LEU A 72 16.80 0.94 2.01
C LEU A 72 18.15 1.67 2.10
N LYS A 73 18.24 2.90 1.56
CA LYS A 73 19.51 3.65 1.48
C LYS A 73 20.28 3.69 2.81
N PHE A 74 19.57 3.81 3.93
CA PHE A 74 20.15 3.87 5.27
C PHE A 74 19.76 2.68 6.16
N ALA A 75 19.00 1.73 5.62
CA ALA A 75 18.53 0.55 6.36
C ALA A 75 19.48 -0.64 6.24
N ILE A 76 20.30 -0.67 5.20
CA ILE A 76 21.28 -1.74 4.98
C ILE A 76 22.55 -1.41 5.80
N ILE A 77 22.67 -2.07 6.96
CA ILE A 77 23.77 -1.82 7.91
C ILE A 77 25.00 -2.66 7.55
N THR A 78 24.78 -3.87 7.00
CA THR A 78 25.88 -4.76 6.61
C THR A 78 26.56 -4.22 5.35
N PRO A 79 27.90 -4.10 5.33
CA PRO A 79 28.63 -3.77 4.11
C PRO A 79 28.36 -4.81 3.02
N LEU A 80 27.81 -4.36 1.89
CA LEU A 80 27.33 -5.26 0.83
C LEU A 80 28.47 -6.04 0.15
N ASP A 81 29.70 -5.52 0.16
CA ASP A 81 30.90 -6.20 -0.31
C ASP A 81 31.20 -7.46 0.48
N THR A 82 30.90 -7.47 1.78
CA THR A 82 31.11 -8.61 2.69
C THR A 82 29.97 -9.63 2.68
N ALA A 83 28.84 -9.30 2.08
CA ALA A 83 27.68 -10.21 2.04
C ALA A 83 27.94 -11.41 1.11
N PRO A 84 27.55 -12.65 1.51
CA PRO A 84 27.70 -13.84 0.67
C PRO A 84 27.03 -13.68 -0.70
N ALA A 85 27.69 -14.18 -1.77
CA ALA A 85 27.18 -14.10 -3.13
C ALA A 85 25.77 -14.69 -3.28
N ALA A 86 25.50 -15.84 -2.66
CA ALA A 86 24.19 -16.48 -2.67
C ALA A 86 23.08 -15.61 -2.02
N THR A 87 23.44 -14.81 -1.01
CA THR A 87 22.51 -13.87 -0.37
C THR A 87 22.22 -12.67 -1.30
N LYS A 88 23.24 -12.15 -1.96
CA LYS A 88 23.07 -11.07 -2.94
C LYS A 88 22.19 -11.52 -4.11
N GLU A 89 22.44 -12.69 -4.66
CA GLU A 89 21.63 -13.27 -5.72
C GLU A 89 20.16 -13.45 -5.30
N LYS A 90 19.92 -14.01 -4.10
CA LYS A 90 18.58 -14.23 -3.57
C LYS A 90 17.80 -12.91 -3.36
N LEU A 91 18.49 -11.85 -2.94
CA LEU A 91 17.90 -10.54 -2.63
C LEU A 91 18.11 -9.51 -3.74
N GLY A 92 18.62 -9.92 -4.89
CA GLY A 92 19.00 -9.01 -5.99
C GLY A 92 17.89 -8.02 -6.32
N LEU A 93 16.64 -8.47 -6.45
CA LEU A 93 15.51 -7.60 -6.75
C LEU A 93 15.39 -6.39 -5.79
N LEU A 94 15.81 -6.53 -4.54
CA LEU A 94 15.79 -5.46 -3.53
C LEU A 94 17.12 -4.71 -3.45
N LEU A 95 18.24 -5.39 -3.70
CA LEU A 95 19.57 -4.88 -3.41
C LEU A 95 20.35 -4.36 -4.63
N ASP A 96 20.00 -4.76 -5.85
CA ASP A 96 20.77 -4.43 -7.08
C ASP A 96 20.98 -2.92 -7.26
N LYS A 97 20.06 -2.11 -6.78
CA LYS A 97 20.16 -0.65 -6.79
C LYS A 97 21.31 -0.13 -5.89
N TYR A 98 21.78 -0.93 -4.96
CA TYR A 98 22.77 -0.57 -3.94
C TYR A 98 24.08 -1.35 -4.07
N LEU A 99 24.14 -2.32 -4.98
CA LEU A 99 25.34 -3.09 -5.32
C LEU A 99 26.16 -2.39 -6.39
#